data_5a7fb8d17ade6e892e54b79af2e97e84
#
_entry.id   5a7fb8d17ade6e892e54b79af2e97e84
#
_cell.length_a   1.000
_cell.length_b   1.000
_cell.length_c   1.000
_cell.angle_alpha   90.00
_cell.angle_beta   90.00
_cell.angle_gamma   90.00
#
_symmetry.space_group_name_H-M   'P 1'
#
loop_
_entity.id
_entity.type
_entity.pdbx_description
1 polymer ?
#
loop_
_entity_poly.entity_id
_entity_poly.type
_entity_poly.pdbx_seq_one_letter_code
_entity_poly.pdbx_strand_id
1 'polypeptide(L)'
;MRHPLRAWAARSTELLDDPEADERDVVASLRDIARINRVFGGAAAAAQRLDEFLCPIAAGATISLLDVGTGAGDIPRAAAARAARRGIALRLIGLERIKAAAREAARAGGVAALVADGGRLPFRAASVDLVLCAKVLHHLPGEPGRQLLREMNRVARLGVVVADIRRSVFAAAGIWLASFPMRFQPATRRDGVISVFRGFSPFELGAICRSAGVSAAVRRHPGWCLTAAWRPGGCA
;
A
#
# COMPACT_ATOMS: atom_id res chain seq x y z
N MET A 1 -26.59 6.20 -6.28
CA MET A 1 -26.88 6.22 -4.82
C MET A 1 -25.64 5.81 -4.06
N ARG A 2 -25.19 6.60 -3.07
CA ARG A 2 -24.05 6.22 -2.21
C ARG A 2 -24.54 5.20 -1.19
N HIS A 3 -23.96 4.00 -1.20
CA HIS A 3 -24.29 2.93 -0.24
C HIS A 3 -24.07 3.45 1.20
N PRO A 4 -25.02 3.29 2.15
CA PRO A 4 -24.95 3.88 3.49
C PRO A 4 -23.69 3.50 4.27
N LEU A 5 -23.20 2.27 4.14
CA LEU A 5 -21.95 1.83 4.78
C LEU A 5 -20.71 2.55 4.23
N ARG A 6 -20.72 2.95 2.95
CA ARG A 6 -19.64 3.78 2.40
C ARG A 6 -19.63 5.19 3.00
N ALA A 7 -20.81 5.79 3.16
CA ALA A 7 -20.94 7.11 3.78
C ALA A 7 -20.53 7.08 5.25
N TRP A 8 -20.84 6.00 5.96
CA TRP A 8 -20.39 5.77 7.32
C TRP A 8 -18.85 5.62 7.37
N ALA A 9 -18.25 4.75 6.57
CA ALA A 9 -16.81 4.52 6.54
C ALA A 9 -16.03 5.80 6.18
N ALA A 10 -16.54 6.63 5.26
CA ALA A 10 -15.91 7.88 4.88
C ALA A 10 -15.86 8.93 6.00
N ARG A 11 -16.75 8.81 7.01
CA ARG A 11 -16.78 9.69 8.21
C ARG A 11 -16.12 9.07 9.44
N SER A 12 -15.78 7.78 9.38
CA SER A 12 -15.10 7.10 10.47
C SER A 12 -13.61 7.43 10.45
N THR A 13 -12.95 7.38 11.60
CA THR A 13 -11.49 7.52 11.74
C THR A 13 -10.91 6.16 12.08
N GLU A 14 -9.86 5.74 11.42
CA GLU A 14 -9.08 4.54 11.74
C GLU A 14 -7.92 4.90 12.67
N LEU A 15 -7.39 3.94 13.43
CA LEU A 15 -6.28 4.15 14.37
C LEU A 15 -5.06 4.79 13.67
N LEU A 16 -4.73 4.33 12.47
CA LEU A 16 -3.60 4.83 11.69
C LEU A 16 -3.89 6.16 10.95
N ASP A 17 -5.10 6.69 11.05
CA ASP A 17 -5.40 8.07 10.60
C ASP A 17 -4.96 9.11 11.63
N ASP A 18 -4.82 8.72 12.92
CA ASP A 18 -4.47 9.59 14.03
C ASP A 18 -2.94 9.61 14.25
N PRO A 19 -2.25 10.74 14.03
CA PRO A 19 -0.81 10.85 14.25
C PRO A 19 -0.40 10.77 15.72
N GLU A 20 -1.33 11.02 16.65
CA GLU A 20 -1.12 11.00 18.10
C GLU A 20 -1.57 9.67 18.74
N ALA A 21 -1.93 8.67 17.93
CA ALA A 21 -2.33 7.34 18.42
C ALA A 21 -1.22 6.72 19.31
N ASP A 22 -1.65 6.00 20.36
CA ASP A 22 -0.71 5.32 21.26
C ASP A 22 0.23 4.38 20.50
N GLU A 23 1.53 4.45 20.78
CA GLU A 23 2.55 3.68 20.06
C GLU A 23 2.32 2.16 20.18
N ARG A 24 1.81 1.67 21.33
CA ARG A 24 1.54 0.24 21.55
C ARG A 24 0.38 -0.23 20.68
N ASP A 25 -0.67 0.57 20.57
CA ASP A 25 -1.83 0.27 19.74
C ASP A 25 -1.46 0.29 18.26
N VAL A 26 -0.66 1.27 17.83
CA VAL A 26 -0.12 1.33 16.46
C VAL A 26 0.68 0.07 16.14
N VAL A 27 1.63 -0.33 16.99
CA VAL A 27 2.46 -1.52 16.77
C VAL A 27 1.62 -2.79 16.77
N ALA A 28 0.65 -2.91 17.67
CA ALA A 28 -0.25 -4.06 17.72
C ALA A 28 -1.11 -4.17 16.46
N SER A 29 -1.68 -3.03 16.00
CA SER A 29 -2.45 -2.97 14.75
C SER A 29 -1.60 -3.32 13.53
N LEU A 30 -0.37 -2.82 13.43
CA LEU A 30 0.54 -3.15 12.33
C LEU A 30 0.87 -4.65 12.27
N ARG A 31 1.01 -5.32 13.41
CA ARG A 31 1.20 -6.78 13.46
C ARG A 31 -0.02 -7.54 12.94
N ASP A 32 -1.21 -7.07 13.28
CA ASP A 32 -2.46 -7.64 12.77
C ASP A 32 -2.57 -7.42 11.26
N ILE A 33 -2.28 -6.20 10.76
CA ILE A 33 -2.28 -5.85 9.34
C ILE A 33 -1.28 -6.71 8.55
N ALA A 34 -0.07 -6.94 9.07
CA ALA A 34 0.91 -7.81 8.43
C ALA A 34 0.40 -9.25 8.30
N ARG A 35 -0.35 -9.76 9.30
CA ARG A 35 -1.03 -11.07 9.21
C ARG A 35 -2.13 -11.07 8.15
N ILE A 36 -2.93 -10.00 8.08
CA ILE A 36 -3.95 -9.82 7.04
C ILE A 36 -3.32 -9.85 5.64
N ASN A 37 -2.26 -9.07 5.43
CA ASN A 37 -1.56 -8.99 4.15
C ASN A 37 -1.03 -10.35 3.69
N ARG A 38 -0.55 -11.18 4.62
CA ARG A 38 -0.06 -12.53 4.33
C ARG A 38 -1.20 -13.49 4.00
N VAL A 39 -2.25 -13.52 4.82
CA VAL A 39 -3.35 -14.50 4.71
C VAL A 39 -4.27 -14.17 3.54
N PHE A 40 -4.62 -12.90 3.35
CA PHE A 40 -5.52 -12.45 2.29
C PHE A 40 -4.80 -12.03 1.00
N GLY A 41 -3.51 -12.30 0.86
CA GLY A 41 -2.79 -12.18 -0.40
C GLY A 41 -2.40 -10.75 -0.82
N GLY A 42 -2.58 -9.73 0.04
CA GLY A 42 -2.22 -8.34 -0.29
C GLY A 42 -0.74 -8.18 -0.63
N ALA A 43 0.15 -8.80 0.15
CA ALA A 43 1.58 -8.79 -0.11
C ALA A 43 1.94 -9.53 -1.42
N ALA A 44 1.27 -10.67 -1.71
CA ALA A 44 1.48 -11.43 -2.93
C ALA A 44 1.04 -10.64 -4.18
N ALA A 45 -0.11 -9.94 -4.12
CA ALA A 45 -0.61 -9.12 -5.21
C ALA A 45 0.35 -7.97 -5.55
N ALA A 46 0.86 -7.25 -4.53
CA ALA A 46 1.83 -6.19 -4.72
C ALA A 46 3.15 -6.72 -5.32
N ALA A 47 3.69 -7.82 -4.76
CA ALA A 47 4.93 -8.42 -5.25
C ALA A 47 4.79 -8.95 -6.69
N GLN A 48 3.66 -9.56 -7.05
CA GLN A 48 3.38 -10.01 -8.41
C GLN A 48 3.37 -8.86 -9.42
N ARG A 49 2.82 -7.71 -9.02
CA ARG A 49 2.81 -6.53 -9.91
C ARG A 49 4.20 -5.90 -10.06
N LEU A 50 5.01 -5.92 -8.99
CA LEU A 50 6.40 -5.47 -9.07
C LEU A 50 7.24 -6.36 -9.98
N ASP A 51 6.99 -7.67 -10.02
CA ASP A 51 7.69 -8.61 -10.91
C ASP A 51 7.58 -8.23 -12.39
N GLU A 52 6.50 -7.59 -12.83
CA GLU A 52 6.34 -7.17 -14.23
C GLU A 52 7.37 -6.11 -14.64
N PHE A 53 7.79 -5.26 -13.69
CA PHE A 53 8.88 -4.31 -13.90
C PHE A 53 10.25 -4.92 -13.73
N LEU A 54 10.36 -5.94 -12.89
CA LEU A 54 11.61 -6.66 -12.66
C LEU A 54 11.92 -7.70 -13.77
N CYS A 55 10.91 -8.10 -14.56
CA CYS A 55 11.05 -9.12 -15.59
C CYS A 55 12.20 -8.85 -16.58
N PRO A 56 12.41 -7.62 -17.08
CA PRO A 56 13.51 -7.32 -17.98
C PRO A 56 14.87 -7.10 -17.28
N ILE A 57 14.91 -7.16 -15.94
CA ILE A 57 16.12 -6.87 -15.16
C ILE A 57 16.97 -8.14 -15.03
N ALA A 58 18.25 -8.01 -15.31
CA ALA A 58 19.20 -9.12 -15.22
C ALA A 58 19.47 -9.53 -13.76
N ALA A 59 19.78 -10.80 -13.54
CA ALA A 59 20.29 -11.28 -12.25
C ALA A 59 21.59 -10.53 -11.88
N GLY A 60 21.82 -10.33 -10.59
CA GLY A 60 22.93 -9.53 -10.06
C GLY A 60 22.64 -8.03 -9.94
N ALA A 61 21.53 -7.55 -10.51
CA ALA A 61 21.16 -6.13 -10.39
C ALA A 61 20.66 -5.77 -8.98
N THR A 62 20.92 -4.51 -8.60
CA THR A 62 20.33 -3.89 -7.40
C THR A 62 19.34 -2.80 -7.82
N ILE A 63 18.11 -2.89 -7.34
CA ILE A 63 16.98 -2.01 -7.66
C ILE A 63 16.49 -1.33 -6.39
N SER A 64 16.28 -0.03 -6.41
CA SER A 64 15.67 0.71 -5.31
C SER A 64 14.15 0.58 -5.33
N LEU A 65 13.54 0.27 -4.19
CA LEU A 65 12.09 0.24 -3.99
C LEU A 65 11.71 1.18 -2.85
N LEU A 66 10.96 2.22 -3.16
CA LEU A 66 10.30 3.09 -2.18
C LEU A 66 8.89 2.57 -1.92
N ASP A 67 8.56 2.30 -0.66
CA ASP A 67 7.22 1.92 -0.21
C ASP A 67 6.62 3.08 0.60
N VAL A 68 5.56 3.69 0.07
CA VAL A 68 4.89 4.85 0.68
C VAL A 68 3.74 4.38 1.56
N GLY A 69 3.81 4.71 2.85
CA GLY A 69 2.96 4.14 3.89
C GLY A 69 3.38 2.71 4.20
N THR A 70 4.67 2.53 4.50
CA THR A 70 5.28 1.20 4.62
C THR A 70 4.77 0.38 5.82
N GLY A 71 4.13 1.05 6.80
CA GLY A 71 3.67 0.40 8.03
C GLY A 71 4.79 -0.37 8.72
N ALA A 72 4.63 -1.67 8.93
CA ALA A 72 5.66 -2.54 9.47
C ALA A 72 6.71 -3.00 8.43
N GLY A 73 6.61 -2.60 7.17
CA GLY A 73 7.53 -3.00 6.09
C GLY A 73 7.38 -4.47 5.63
N ASP A 74 6.28 -5.12 5.94
CA ASP A 74 6.04 -6.53 5.59
C ASP A 74 5.90 -6.75 4.09
N ILE A 75 5.22 -5.84 3.38
CA ILE A 75 5.00 -5.94 1.93
C ILE A 75 6.29 -5.75 1.13
N PRO A 76 7.11 -4.69 1.34
CA PRO A 76 8.36 -4.55 0.62
C PRO A 76 9.36 -5.67 0.94
N ARG A 77 9.40 -6.19 2.17
CA ARG A 77 10.22 -7.39 2.48
C ARG A 77 9.75 -8.64 1.73
N ALA A 78 8.44 -8.85 1.61
CA ALA A 78 7.91 -9.95 0.81
C ALA A 78 8.28 -9.81 -0.69
N ALA A 79 8.24 -8.59 -1.22
CA ALA A 79 8.69 -8.29 -2.58
C ALA A 79 10.20 -8.56 -2.76
N ALA A 80 11.03 -8.14 -1.78
CA ALA A 80 12.48 -8.39 -1.81
C ALA A 80 12.80 -9.89 -1.78
N ALA A 81 12.14 -10.65 -0.90
CA ALA A 81 12.32 -12.10 -0.85
C ALA A 81 11.93 -12.79 -2.18
N ARG A 82 10.95 -12.24 -2.88
CA ARG A 82 10.54 -12.75 -4.20
C ARG A 82 11.56 -12.39 -5.30
N ALA A 83 12.04 -11.13 -5.33
CA ALA A 83 13.06 -10.67 -6.27
C ALA A 83 14.39 -11.42 -6.09
N ALA A 84 14.78 -11.73 -4.85
CA ALA A 84 15.99 -12.48 -4.53
C ALA A 84 16.01 -13.87 -5.15
N ARG A 85 14.84 -14.54 -5.30
CA ARG A 85 14.76 -15.84 -6.02
C ARG A 85 15.12 -15.75 -7.51
N ARG A 86 15.18 -14.53 -8.06
CA ARG A 86 15.62 -14.22 -9.43
C ARG A 86 17.02 -13.62 -9.47
N GLY A 87 17.72 -13.60 -8.33
CA GLY A 87 19.04 -12.98 -8.21
C GLY A 87 19.02 -11.46 -8.25
N ILE A 88 17.87 -10.81 -8.01
CA ILE A 88 17.75 -9.35 -8.00
C ILE A 88 17.68 -8.87 -6.55
N ALA A 89 18.57 -7.96 -6.16
CA ALA A 89 18.54 -7.31 -4.84
C ALA A 89 17.62 -6.09 -4.86
N LEU A 90 16.67 -6.01 -3.90
CA LEU A 90 15.89 -4.78 -3.68
C LEU A 90 16.45 -4.01 -2.48
N ARG A 91 16.89 -2.77 -2.71
CA ARG A 91 17.19 -1.81 -1.66
C ARG A 91 15.90 -1.13 -1.23
N LEU A 92 15.41 -1.49 -0.04
CA LEU A 92 14.11 -1.06 0.46
C LEU A 92 14.22 0.27 1.21
N ILE A 93 13.37 1.21 0.82
CA ILE A 93 13.17 2.50 1.48
C ILE A 93 11.70 2.54 1.87
N GLY A 94 11.40 2.70 3.16
CA GLY A 94 10.04 2.83 3.67
C GLY A 94 9.77 4.27 4.07
N LEU A 95 8.71 4.86 3.55
CA LEU A 95 8.24 6.18 3.97
C LEU A 95 6.97 6.01 4.78
N GLU A 96 6.92 6.66 5.94
CA GLU A 96 5.78 6.57 6.84
C GLU A 96 5.53 7.91 7.54
N ARG A 97 4.26 8.26 7.74
CA ARG A 97 3.87 9.49 8.42
C ARG A 97 3.93 9.34 9.95
N ILE A 98 3.55 8.17 10.45
CA ILE A 98 3.48 7.85 11.87
C ILE A 98 4.85 7.39 12.35
N LYS A 99 5.45 8.14 13.30
CA LYS A 99 6.80 7.84 13.84
C LYS A 99 6.90 6.42 14.42
N ALA A 100 5.87 5.97 15.14
CA ALA A 100 5.82 4.62 15.73
C ALA A 100 5.88 3.54 14.64
N ALA A 101 5.16 3.71 13.53
CA ALA A 101 5.18 2.79 12.41
C ALA A 101 6.55 2.79 11.69
N ALA A 102 7.16 3.96 11.47
CA ALA A 102 8.50 4.05 10.90
C ALA A 102 9.54 3.33 11.78
N ARG A 103 9.46 3.49 13.11
CA ARG A 103 10.34 2.78 14.06
C ARG A 103 10.14 1.26 13.99
N GLU A 104 8.89 0.79 13.87
CA GLU A 104 8.60 -0.65 13.77
C GLU A 104 9.15 -1.23 12.46
N ALA A 105 9.01 -0.53 11.32
CA ALA A 105 9.63 -0.91 10.05
C ALA A 105 11.16 -1.03 10.16
N ALA A 106 11.80 -0.06 10.79
CA ALA A 106 13.26 -0.06 11.01
C ALA A 106 13.70 -1.21 11.94
N ARG A 107 12.99 -1.43 13.06
CA ARG A 107 13.27 -2.53 14.00
C ARG A 107 13.14 -3.91 13.37
N ALA A 108 12.18 -4.09 12.48
CA ALA A 108 11.98 -5.35 11.77
C ALA A 108 13.11 -5.67 10.76
N GLY A 109 13.98 -4.70 10.47
CA GLY A 109 15.15 -4.84 9.62
C GLY A 109 14.85 -4.86 8.11
N GLY A 110 15.90 -4.63 7.32
CA GLY A 110 15.84 -4.70 5.86
C GLY A 110 15.17 -3.51 5.15
N VAL A 111 14.57 -2.56 5.90
CA VAL A 111 13.93 -1.36 5.37
C VAL A 111 14.57 -0.13 5.98
N ALA A 112 15.09 0.78 5.15
CA ALA A 112 15.54 2.11 5.59
C ALA A 112 14.30 2.99 5.76
N ALA A 113 13.84 3.15 7.02
CA ALA A 113 12.60 3.88 7.31
C ALA A 113 12.84 5.39 7.42
N LEU A 114 11.93 6.16 6.83
CA LEU A 114 11.94 7.61 6.76
C LEU A 114 10.57 8.15 7.22
N VAL A 115 10.57 9.16 8.07
CA VAL A 115 9.33 9.86 8.46
C VAL A 115 9.12 11.05 7.54
N ALA A 116 8.07 10.99 6.70
CA ALA A 116 7.70 12.08 5.78
C ALA A 116 6.25 11.96 5.32
N ASP A 117 5.76 13.02 4.64
CA ASP A 117 4.44 13.06 4.03
C ASP A 117 4.49 12.54 2.59
N GLY A 118 3.59 11.59 2.25
CA GLY A 118 3.43 11.06 0.90
C GLY A 118 2.96 12.08 -0.14
N GLY A 119 2.31 13.17 0.29
CA GLY A 119 1.90 14.27 -0.59
C GLY A 119 3.06 15.12 -1.11
N ARG A 120 4.26 14.99 -0.51
CA ARG A 120 5.50 15.66 -0.94
C ARG A 120 6.70 14.77 -0.66
N LEU A 121 7.00 13.88 -1.59
CA LEU A 121 8.09 12.91 -1.42
C LEU A 121 9.47 13.60 -1.44
N PRO A 122 10.34 13.38 -0.43
CA PRO A 122 11.65 14.05 -0.31
C PRO A 122 12.71 13.40 -1.23
N PHE A 123 12.32 13.11 -2.45
CA PHE A 123 13.17 12.51 -3.49
C PHE A 123 13.12 13.37 -4.77
N ARG A 124 14.24 13.38 -5.51
CA ARG A 124 14.30 14.04 -6.82
C ARG A 124 13.43 13.27 -7.83
N ALA A 125 13.03 13.95 -8.91
CA ALA A 125 12.36 13.29 -10.02
C ALA A 125 13.22 12.14 -10.58
N ALA A 126 12.57 11.01 -10.93
CA ALA A 126 13.19 9.84 -11.52
C ALA A 126 14.43 9.33 -10.74
N SER A 127 14.42 9.40 -9.40
CA SER A 127 15.56 9.03 -8.55
C SER A 127 15.41 7.67 -7.85
N VAL A 128 14.23 7.08 -7.90
CA VAL A 128 13.92 5.76 -7.33
C VAL A 128 13.43 4.85 -8.44
N ASP A 129 13.91 3.61 -8.49
CA ASP A 129 13.57 2.69 -9.57
C ASP A 129 12.10 2.30 -9.55
N LEU A 130 11.62 1.80 -8.43
CA LEU A 130 10.24 1.36 -8.25
C LEU A 130 9.61 2.07 -7.05
N VAL A 131 8.35 2.44 -7.19
CA VAL A 131 7.56 3.03 -6.10
C VAL A 131 6.32 2.16 -5.86
N LEU A 132 6.12 1.77 -4.63
CA LEU A 132 4.98 1.02 -4.13
C LEU A 132 4.16 1.90 -3.18
N CYS A 133 2.85 1.75 -3.22
CA CYS A 133 1.93 2.24 -2.20
C CYS A 133 0.88 1.15 -1.95
N ALA A 134 0.88 0.58 -0.76
CA ALA A 134 0.01 -0.55 -0.45
C ALA A 134 -0.90 -0.24 0.74
N LYS A 135 -2.22 -0.36 0.54
CA LYS A 135 -3.25 -0.13 1.58
C LYS A 135 -3.25 1.28 2.18
N VAL A 136 -2.93 2.30 1.39
CA VAL A 136 -2.86 3.70 1.82
C VAL A 136 -3.81 4.59 1.05
N LEU A 137 -3.98 4.36 -0.26
CA LEU A 137 -4.71 5.30 -1.12
C LEU A 137 -6.18 5.49 -0.68
N HIS A 138 -6.81 4.47 -0.10
CA HIS A 138 -8.18 4.54 0.41
C HIS A 138 -8.35 5.45 1.65
N HIS A 139 -7.26 5.84 2.33
CA HIS A 139 -7.24 6.86 3.38
C HIS A 139 -7.18 8.29 2.83
N LEU A 140 -6.88 8.47 1.55
CA LEU A 140 -6.60 9.77 0.92
C LEU A 140 -7.66 10.11 -0.14
N PRO A 141 -8.91 10.42 0.23
CA PRO A 141 -9.95 10.73 -0.73
C PRO A 141 -9.70 12.08 -1.43
N GLY A 142 -10.03 12.15 -2.72
CA GLY A 142 -9.99 13.40 -3.48
C GLY A 142 -8.58 13.87 -3.85
N GLU A 143 -8.27 15.15 -3.60
CA GLU A 143 -7.00 15.76 -4.01
C GLU A 143 -5.77 15.16 -3.32
N PRO A 144 -5.78 14.83 -2.01
CA PRO A 144 -4.62 14.19 -1.39
C PRO A 144 -4.19 12.89 -2.08
N GLY A 145 -5.14 12.05 -2.48
CA GLY A 145 -4.83 10.80 -3.22
C GLY A 145 -4.26 11.07 -4.61
N ARG A 146 -4.80 12.07 -5.33
CA ARG A 146 -4.24 12.48 -6.63
C ARG A 146 -2.83 13.03 -6.49
N GLN A 147 -2.58 13.84 -5.46
CA GLN A 147 -1.26 14.41 -5.19
C GLN A 147 -0.24 13.30 -4.88
N LEU A 148 -0.59 12.31 -4.07
CA LEU A 148 0.25 11.14 -3.82
C LEU A 148 0.61 10.43 -5.13
N LEU A 149 -0.36 10.16 -6.02
CA LEU A 149 -0.11 9.48 -7.29
C LEU A 149 0.82 10.29 -8.21
N ARG A 150 0.68 11.63 -8.24
CA ARG A 150 1.59 12.51 -9.00
C ARG A 150 3.01 12.47 -8.44
N GLU A 151 3.17 12.50 -7.13
CA GLU A 151 4.48 12.44 -6.48
C GLU A 151 5.15 11.06 -6.71
N MET A 152 4.40 9.96 -6.60
CA MET A 152 4.90 8.63 -6.95
C MET A 152 5.35 8.56 -8.40
N ASN A 153 4.55 9.12 -9.34
CA ASN A 153 4.92 9.19 -10.74
C ASN A 153 6.17 10.06 -10.99
N ARG A 154 6.31 11.17 -10.26
CA ARG A 154 7.44 12.07 -10.37
C ARG A 154 8.77 11.43 -9.95
N VAL A 155 8.76 10.68 -8.85
CA VAL A 155 10.00 10.14 -8.26
C VAL A 155 10.41 8.80 -8.86
N ALA A 156 9.47 8.04 -9.43
CA ALA A 156 9.72 6.73 -10.01
C ALA A 156 10.47 6.84 -11.35
N ARG A 157 11.36 5.87 -11.61
CA ARG A 157 12.12 5.74 -12.85
C ARG A 157 11.61 4.62 -13.75
N LEU A 158 11.33 3.43 -13.18
CA LEU A 158 10.95 2.24 -13.94
C LEU A 158 9.46 1.93 -13.84
N GLY A 159 8.86 2.14 -12.67
CA GLY A 159 7.47 1.78 -12.48
C GLY A 159 6.89 2.15 -11.14
N VAL A 160 5.57 2.25 -11.12
CA VAL A 160 4.77 2.52 -9.93
C VAL A 160 3.73 1.42 -9.77
N VAL A 161 3.54 0.97 -8.54
CA VAL A 161 2.50 0.01 -8.17
C VAL A 161 1.68 0.57 -6.99
N VAL A 162 0.37 0.62 -7.16
CA VAL A 162 -0.59 0.81 -6.07
C VAL A 162 -1.28 -0.53 -5.85
N ALA A 163 -1.30 -1.02 -4.61
CA ALA A 163 -2.03 -2.21 -4.20
C ALA A 163 -3.03 -1.82 -3.11
N ASP A 164 -4.34 -1.95 -3.39
CA ASP A 164 -5.35 -1.49 -2.45
C ASP A 164 -6.54 -2.46 -2.37
N ILE A 165 -7.51 -2.15 -1.52
CA ILE A 165 -8.63 -3.01 -1.18
C ILE A 165 -9.72 -2.89 -2.26
N ARG A 166 -10.19 -4.04 -2.75
CA ARG A 166 -11.42 -4.12 -3.55
C ARG A 166 -12.63 -4.12 -2.61
N ARG A 167 -13.43 -3.06 -2.67
CA ARG A 167 -14.65 -2.93 -1.88
C ARG A 167 -15.61 -4.09 -2.14
N SER A 168 -16.05 -4.76 -1.07
CA SER A 168 -17.00 -5.86 -1.12
C SER A 168 -17.61 -6.10 0.27
N VAL A 169 -18.93 -6.33 0.32
CA VAL A 169 -19.61 -6.71 1.56
C VAL A 169 -19.07 -8.05 2.07
N PHE A 170 -18.78 -8.99 1.17
CA PHE A 170 -18.19 -10.29 1.53
C PHE A 170 -16.78 -10.14 2.11
N ALA A 171 -15.99 -9.19 1.58
CA ALA A 171 -14.67 -8.89 2.16
C ALA A 171 -14.80 -8.33 3.58
N ALA A 172 -15.76 -7.41 3.81
CA ALA A 172 -16.01 -6.83 5.12
C ALA A 172 -16.46 -7.91 6.14
N ALA A 173 -17.39 -8.77 5.74
CA ALA A 173 -17.81 -9.91 6.58
C ALA A 173 -16.65 -10.89 6.82
N GLY A 174 -15.86 -11.20 5.79
CA GLY A 174 -14.72 -12.11 5.87
C GLY A 174 -13.64 -11.62 6.83
N ILE A 175 -13.23 -10.35 6.75
CA ILE A 175 -12.22 -9.80 7.65
C ILE A 175 -12.74 -9.72 9.09
N TRP A 176 -14.01 -9.34 9.28
CA TRP A 176 -14.63 -9.31 10.60
C TRP A 176 -14.66 -10.68 11.24
N LEU A 177 -15.14 -11.72 10.53
CA LEU A 177 -15.18 -13.10 11.01
C LEU A 177 -13.78 -13.66 11.29
N ALA A 178 -12.82 -13.46 10.37
CA ALA A 178 -11.45 -13.92 10.53
C ALA A 178 -10.72 -13.26 11.71
N SER A 179 -11.13 -12.06 12.10
CA SER A 179 -10.50 -11.31 13.19
C SER A 179 -10.62 -12.01 14.55
N PHE A 180 -11.62 -12.87 14.76
CA PHE A 180 -11.82 -13.60 16.02
C PHE A 180 -10.80 -14.74 16.20
N PRO A 181 -10.69 -15.73 15.31
CA PRO A 181 -9.67 -16.77 15.44
C PRO A 181 -8.24 -16.22 15.29
N MET A 182 -8.05 -15.15 14.56
CA MET A 182 -6.75 -14.47 14.44
C MET A 182 -6.43 -13.57 15.64
N ARG A 183 -7.34 -13.41 16.59
CA ARG A 183 -7.19 -12.61 17.82
C ARG A 183 -6.72 -11.17 17.55
N PHE A 184 -7.35 -10.50 16.58
CA PHE A 184 -7.04 -9.10 16.28
C PHE A 184 -7.48 -8.19 17.41
N GLN A 185 -6.73 -7.10 17.58
CA GLN A 185 -7.13 -6.00 18.44
C GLN A 185 -8.52 -5.48 18.06
N PRO A 186 -9.35 -5.03 19.03
CA PRO A 186 -10.67 -4.47 18.72
C PRO A 186 -10.63 -3.32 17.72
N ALA A 187 -9.62 -2.43 17.81
CA ALA A 187 -9.38 -1.36 16.88
C ALA A 187 -9.14 -1.90 15.46
N THR A 188 -8.19 -2.85 15.28
CA THR A 188 -7.89 -3.45 13.98
C THR A 188 -9.09 -4.15 13.36
N ARG A 189 -9.94 -4.80 14.17
CA ARG A 189 -11.18 -5.44 13.69
C ARG A 189 -12.16 -4.42 13.11
N ARG A 190 -12.39 -3.31 13.84
CA ARG A 190 -13.24 -2.21 13.39
C ARG A 190 -12.68 -1.56 12.14
N ASP A 191 -11.40 -1.22 12.17
CA ASP A 191 -10.70 -0.50 11.12
C ASP A 191 -10.62 -1.33 9.83
N GLY A 192 -10.44 -2.64 9.93
CA GLY A 192 -10.47 -3.53 8.77
C GLY A 192 -11.80 -3.49 8.01
N VAL A 193 -12.93 -3.34 8.70
CA VAL A 193 -14.25 -3.16 8.07
C VAL A 193 -14.37 -1.77 7.42
N ILE A 194 -13.90 -0.72 8.10
CA ILE A 194 -13.88 0.66 7.59
C ILE A 194 -13.04 0.70 6.30
N SER A 195 -11.82 0.19 6.32
CA SER A 195 -10.90 0.13 5.18
C SER A 195 -11.53 -0.56 3.97
N VAL A 196 -12.24 -1.69 4.18
CA VAL A 196 -12.93 -2.38 3.08
C VAL A 196 -13.99 -1.48 2.43
N PHE A 197 -14.78 -0.74 3.20
CA PHE A 197 -15.79 0.17 2.63
C PHE A 197 -15.20 1.45 2.04
N ARG A 198 -14.04 1.91 2.50
CA ARG A 198 -13.24 2.97 1.88
C ARG A 198 -12.56 2.52 0.58
N GLY A 199 -12.30 1.21 0.41
CA GLY A 199 -11.67 0.61 -0.75
C GLY A 199 -12.37 0.94 -2.07
N PHE A 200 -11.81 0.51 -3.17
CA PHE A 200 -12.20 0.89 -4.52
C PHE A 200 -12.95 -0.21 -5.28
N SER A 201 -13.76 0.18 -6.26
CA SER A 201 -14.02 -0.65 -7.42
C SER A 201 -12.88 -0.50 -8.44
N PRO A 202 -12.71 -1.43 -9.41
CA PRO A 202 -11.70 -1.28 -10.47
C PRO A 202 -11.86 0.02 -11.27
N PHE A 203 -13.10 0.42 -11.52
CA PHE A 203 -13.41 1.67 -12.21
C PHE A 203 -12.96 2.90 -11.41
N GLU A 204 -13.23 2.94 -10.11
CA GLU A 204 -12.85 4.06 -9.24
C GLU A 204 -11.32 4.18 -9.11
N LEU A 205 -10.61 3.04 -8.97
CA LEU A 205 -9.15 3.05 -8.93
C LEU A 205 -8.55 3.55 -10.25
N GLY A 206 -9.10 3.13 -11.38
CA GLY A 206 -8.70 3.66 -12.68
C GLY A 206 -9.05 5.15 -12.87
N ALA A 207 -10.19 5.59 -12.37
CA ALA A 207 -10.62 6.98 -12.47
C ALA A 207 -9.73 7.93 -11.66
N ILE A 208 -9.33 7.56 -10.43
CA ILE A 208 -8.41 8.38 -9.64
C ILE A 208 -7.02 8.44 -10.29
N CYS A 209 -6.51 7.34 -10.86
CA CYS A 209 -5.26 7.33 -11.62
C CYS A 209 -5.32 8.31 -12.80
N ARG A 210 -6.37 8.22 -13.64
CA ARG A 210 -6.55 9.14 -14.77
C ARG A 210 -6.65 10.59 -14.32
N SER A 211 -7.39 10.87 -13.24
CA SER A 211 -7.51 12.24 -12.71
C SER A 211 -6.21 12.79 -12.09
N ALA A 212 -5.25 11.93 -11.80
CA ALA A 212 -3.89 12.28 -11.40
C ALA A 212 -2.95 12.43 -12.60
N GLY A 213 -3.42 12.20 -13.84
CA GLY A 213 -2.62 12.28 -15.06
C GLY A 213 -1.78 11.04 -15.34
N VAL A 214 -2.15 9.86 -14.76
CA VAL A 214 -1.40 8.61 -14.99
C VAL A 214 -2.27 7.54 -15.66
N SER A 215 -1.73 6.85 -16.66
CA SER A 215 -2.37 5.75 -17.36
C SER A 215 -1.99 4.41 -16.71
N ALA A 216 -2.81 3.93 -15.78
CA ALA A 216 -2.54 2.74 -14.99
C ALA A 216 -3.32 1.52 -15.46
N ALA A 217 -2.66 0.37 -15.58
CA ALA A 217 -3.30 -0.92 -15.79
C ALA A 217 -3.85 -1.46 -14.46
N VAL A 218 -5.18 -1.50 -14.32
CA VAL A 218 -5.87 -1.98 -13.12
C VAL A 218 -6.14 -3.47 -13.24
N ARG A 219 -5.80 -4.24 -12.20
CA ARG A 219 -6.08 -5.68 -12.12
C ARG A 219 -6.70 -6.08 -10.78
N ARG A 220 -7.54 -7.12 -10.85
CA ARG A 220 -8.11 -7.80 -9.67
C ARG A 220 -7.21 -8.96 -9.27
N HIS A 221 -7.07 -9.16 -7.96
CA HIS A 221 -6.35 -10.29 -7.39
C HIS A 221 -7.23 -11.03 -6.38
N PRO A 222 -6.91 -12.30 -6.04
CA PRO A 222 -7.51 -13.01 -4.93
C PRO A 222 -7.43 -12.21 -3.61
N GLY A 223 -8.29 -12.52 -2.64
CA GLY A 223 -8.31 -11.84 -1.34
C GLY A 223 -8.82 -10.40 -1.39
N TRP A 224 -9.69 -10.09 -2.36
CA TRP A 224 -10.27 -8.76 -2.55
C TRP A 224 -9.23 -7.64 -2.67
N CYS A 225 -8.14 -7.91 -3.37
CA CYS A 225 -7.12 -6.92 -3.67
C CYS A 225 -7.27 -6.37 -5.09
N LEU A 226 -6.97 -5.08 -5.26
CA LEU A 226 -6.81 -4.40 -6.55
C LEU A 226 -5.37 -3.90 -6.65
N THR A 227 -4.85 -3.91 -7.88
CA THR A 227 -3.61 -3.21 -8.17
C THR A 227 -3.80 -2.28 -9.35
N ALA A 228 -3.12 -1.14 -9.32
CA ALA A 228 -2.90 -0.25 -10.44
C ALA A 228 -1.39 -0.11 -10.65
N ALA A 229 -0.92 -0.27 -11.90
CA ALA A 229 0.50 -0.17 -12.17
C ALA A 229 0.74 0.54 -13.51
N TRP A 230 1.80 1.35 -13.57
CA TRP A 230 2.17 2.12 -14.76
C TRP A 230 3.67 2.39 -14.82
N ARG A 231 4.16 2.80 -16.00
CA ARG A 231 5.51 3.32 -16.19
C ARG A 231 5.46 4.85 -16.20
N PRO A 232 6.35 5.55 -15.46
CA PRO A 232 6.45 7.00 -15.56
C PRO A 232 6.79 7.45 -16.98
N GLY A 233 6.27 8.62 -17.40
CA GLY A 233 6.53 9.17 -18.74
C GLY A 233 5.75 8.53 -19.88
N GLY A 234 4.92 7.53 -19.64
CA GLY A 234 3.94 7.05 -20.63
C GLY A 234 2.79 8.04 -20.70
N CYS A 235 2.80 8.93 -21.70
CA CYS A 235 1.59 9.68 -22.09
C CYS A 235 0.49 8.69 -22.50
N ALA A 236 -0.74 8.98 -22.06
CA ALA A 236 -1.96 8.33 -22.54
C ALA A 236 -2.19 8.63 -24.01
#